data_79e2e16c621595d895229b8703722fdb
#
_entry.id   79e2e16c621595d895229b8703722fdb
#
_cell.length_a   1.000
_cell.length_b   1.000
_cell.length_c   1.000
_cell.angle_alpha   90.00
_cell.angle_beta   90.00
_cell.angle_gamma   90.00
#
_symmetry.space_group_name_H-M   'P 1'
#
loop_
_entity.id
_entity.type
_entity.pdbx_description
1 polymer ?
#
loop_
_entity_poly.entity_id
_entity_poly.type
_entity_poly.pdbx_seq_one_letter_code
_entity_poly.pdbx_strand_id
1 'polypeptide(L)'
;MNKQDISVQLYTTRKFQPYPPILNFIKEAGVVNLELFGLESMNIDEFKNMMESNNITSLSTHVGFEALQDAKNLVERAKKLNIKHIIVPAPPARKDREFKNTFDMNEEEWITFGKDLSSYVSQFEDEGLTLGYHNHSYEFSALPSGKLPIECMMDQNEKLKFEIDL
;
A
#
# COMPACT_ATOMS: atom_id res chain seq x y z
N MET A 1 17.57 -12.21 11.70
CA MET A 1 16.39 -11.99 10.85
C MET A 1 16.07 -13.32 10.18
N ASN A 2 14.88 -13.84 10.36
CA ASN A 2 14.47 -15.09 9.71
C ASN A 2 14.05 -14.74 8.26
N LYS A 3 14.37 -15.62 7.27
CA LYS A 3 13.96 -15.40 5.87
C LYS A 3 12.44 -15.28 5.71
N GLN A 4 11.68 -15.85 6.62
CA GLN A 4 10.21 -15.75 6.68
C GLN A 4 9.71 -14.35 7.09
N ASP A 5 10.58 -13.50 7.65
CA ASP A 5 10.26 -12.14 8.06
C ASP A 5 10.55 -11.11 6.96
N ILE A 6 11.06 -11.58 5.80
CA ILE A 6 11.41 -10.73 4.67
C ILE A 6 10.34 -10.85 3.59
N SER A 7 9.90 -9.72 3.07
CA SER A 7 9.00 -9.62 1.92
C SER A 7 9.68 -8.85 0.79
N VAL A 8 9.43 -9.24 -0.46
CA VAL A 8 9.85 -8.48 -1.63
C VAL A 8 8.66 -7.67 -2.15
N GLN A 9 8.81 -6.35 -2.19
CA GLN A 9 7.81 -5.48 -2.79
C GLN A 9 7.86 -5.60 -4.32
N LEU A 10 6.79 -6.09 -4.93
CA LEU A 10 6.74 -6.33 -6.37
C LEU A 10 6.79 -5.06 -7.21
N TYR A 11 6.43 -3.91 -6.65
CA TYR A 11 6.57 -2.63 -7.36
C TYR A 11 8.00 -2.35 -7.79
N THR A 12 9.01 -2.82 -7.03
CA THR A 12 10.43 -2.71 -7.41
C THR A 12 10.74 -3.45 -8.70
N THR A 13 9.98 -4.49 -9.02
CA THR A 13 10.16 -5.34 -10.21
C THR A 13 9.29 -4.92 -11.40
N ARG A 14 8.54 -3.81 -11.30
CA ARG A 14 7.55 -3.37 -12.31
C ARG A 14 8.10 -3.22 -13.73
N LYS A 15 9.41 -3.03 -13.87
CA LYS A 15 10.10 -2.94 -15.18
C LYS A 15 10.59 -4.28 -15.72
N PHE A 16 10.47 -5.36 -14.94
CA PHE A 16 11.01 -6.70 -15.26
C PHE A 16 9.89 -7.71 -15.50
N GLN A 17 8.90 -7.33 -16.30
CA GLN A 17 7.81 -8.24 -16.69
C GLN A 17 8.28 -9.27 -17.73
N PRO A 18 7.69 -10.50 -17.76
CA PRO A 18 6.55 -10.98 -16.98
C PRO A 18 6.92 -11.50 -15.57
N TYR A 19 5.93 -11.71 -14.70
CA TYR A 19 6.14 -12.15 -13.31
C TYR A 19 6.74 -13.56 -13.12
N PRO A 20 6.42 -14.61 -13.93
CA PRO A 20 6.89 -15.95 -13.61
C PRO A 20 8.40 -16.08 -13.40
N PRO A 21 9.29 -15.51 -14.24
CA PRO A 21 10.73 -15.55 -13.97
C PRO A 21 11.13 -14.82 -12.68
N ILE A 22 10.43 -13.74 -12.34
CA ILE A 22 10.67 -12.95 -11.12
C ILE A 22 10.34 -13.79 -9.89
N LEU A 23 9.18 -14.45 -9.87
CA LEU A 23 8.75 -15.31 -8.77
C LEU A 23 9.70 -16.50 -8.58
N ASN A 24 10.17 -17.11 -9.65
CA ASN A 24 11.18 -18.15 -9.59
C ASN A 24 12.50 -17.63 -8.95
N PHE A 25 12.99 -16.48 -9.35
CA PHE A 25 14.17 -15.86 -8.78
C PHE A 25 14.02 -15.57 -7.29
N ILE A 26 12.86 -15.01 -6.88
CA ILE A 26 12.54 -14.73 -5.48
C ILE A 26 12.54 -16.01 -4.66
N LYS A 27 11.93 -17.08 -5.18
CA LYS A 27 11.92 -18.40 -4.56
C LYS A 27 13.33 -18.99 -4.40
N GLU A 28 14.16 -18.92 -5.44
CA GLU A 28 15.55 -19.38 -5.41
C GLU A 28 16.40 -18.62 -4.39
N ALA A 29 16.11 -17.32 -4.21
CA ALA A 29 16.72 -16.52 -3.14
C ALA A 29 16.25 -16.93 -1.73
N GLY A 30 15.24 -17.80 -1.64
CA GLY A 30 14.68 -18.31 -0.38
C GLY A 30 13.73 -17.33 0.31
N VAL A 31 13.22 -16.34 -0.41
CA VAL A 31 12.14 -15.44 0.07
C VAL A 31 10.80 -16.08 -0.27
N VAL A 32 9.89 -16.07 0.69
CA VAL A 32 8.57 -16.72 0.58
C VAL A 32 7.41 -15.72 0.68
N ASN A 33 7.69 -14.47 0.94
CA ASN A 33 6.66 -13.44 1.07
C ASN A 33 6.84 -12.33 0.05
N LEU A 34 5.72 -11.81 -0.44
CA LEU A 34 5.64 -10.65 -1.30
C LEU A 34 4.83 -9.55 -0.63
N GLU A 35 5.10 -8.32 -1.04
CA GLU A 35 4.13 -7.25 -1.00
C GLU A 35 3.67 -6.97 -2.42
N LEU A 36 2.36 -7.02 -2.64
CA LEU A 36 1.76 -6.80 -3.95
C LEU A 36 1.53 -5.31 -4.21
N PHE A 37 1.15 -4.97 -5.43
CA PHE A 37 0.67 -3.64 -5.78
C PHE A 37 -0.37 -3.73 -6.90
N GLY A 38 -1.28 -2.73 -6.95
CA GLY A 38 -2.30 -2.68 -8.00
C GLY A 38 -3.34 -3.80 -7.88
N LEU A 39 -3.67 -4.19 -6.64
CA LEU A 39 -4.66 -5.24 -6.36
C LEU A 39 -5.97 -5.02 -7.11
N GLU A 40 -6.39 -3.77 -7.24
CA GLU A 40 -7.64 -3.35 -7.91
C GLU A 40 -7.74 -3.77 -9.38
N SER A 41 -6.60 -3.88 -10.07
CA SER A 41 -6.51 -4.21 -11.50
C SER A 41 -5.92 -5.59 -11.80
N MET A 42 -5.46 -6.30 -10.78
CA MET A 42 -4.77 -7.59 -10.91
C MET A 42 -5.74 -8.71 -11.34
N ASN A 43 -5.29 -9.63 -12.20
CA ASN A 43 -5.98 -10.90 -12.41
C ASN A 43 -5.74 -11.81 -11.19
N ILE A 44 -6.68 -11.82 -10.24
CA ILE A 44 -6.53 -12.49 -8.94
C ILE A 44 -6.32 -13.98 -9.07
N ASP A 45 -7.10 -14.65 -9.92
CA ASP A 45 -7.06 -16.11 -10.02
C ASP A 45 -5.73 -16.57 -10.66
N GLU A 46 -5.27 -15.85 -11.67
CA GLU A 46 -3.97 -16.10 -12.29
C GLU A 46 -2.83 -15.87 -11.28
N PHE A 47 -2.88 -14.74 -10.56
CA PHE A 47 -1.83 -14.40 -9.62
C PHE A 47 -1.78 -15.34 -8.43
N LYS A 48 -2.96 -15.76 -7.92
CA LYS A 48 -3.07 -16.77 -6.88
C LYS A 48 -2.40 -18.08 -7.30
N ASN A 49 -2.72 -18.57 -8.50
CA ASN A 49 -2.12 -19.80 -9.02
C ASN A 49 -0.60 -19.69 -9.16
N MET A 50 -0.08 -18.54 -9.60
CA MET A 50 1.37 -18.31 -9.68
C MET A 50 2.02 -18.32 -8.30
N MET A 51 1.43 -17.68 -7.31
CA MET A 51 1.95 -17.66 -5.93
C MET A 51 1.95 -19.06 -5.32
N GLU A 52 0.84 -19.79 -5.42
CA GLU A 52 0.70 -21.15 -4.90
C GLU A 52 1.71 -22.10 -5.54
N SER A 53 1.89 -22.04 -6.86
CA SER A 53 2.85 -22.90 -7.60
C SER A 53 4.31 -22.63 -7.19
N ASN A 54 4.61 -21.46 -6.64
CA ASN A 54 5.94 -21.08 -6.17
C ASN A 54 6.09 -21.21 -4.65
N ASN A 55 5.05 -21.61 -3.90
CA ASN A 55 5.00 -21.58 -2.44
C ASN A 55 5.32 -20.18 -1.87
N ILE A 56 4.77 -19.15 -2.51
CA ILE A 56 4.91 -17.74 -2.11
C ILE A 56 3.58 -17.27 -1.54
N THR A 57 3.64 -16.42 -0.51
CA THR A 57 2.48 -15.78 0.12
C THR A 57 2.59 -14.27 0.03
N SER A 58 1.52 -13.55 0.35
CA SER A 58 1.55 -12.11 0.53
C SER A 58 0.67 -11.70 1.70
N LEU A 59 1.16 -10.80 2.53
CA LEU A 59 0.41 -10.26 3.67
C LEU A 59 -0.08 -8.83 3.41
N SER A 60 0.55 -8.11 2.48
CA SER A 60 0.27 -6.70 2.20
C SER A 60 0.17 -6.42 0.70
N THR A 61 -0.50 -5.35 0.37
CA THR A 61 -0.58 -4.83 -0.99
C THR A 61 -0.70 -3.32 -1.01
N HIS A 62 0.01 -2.67 -1.94
CA HIS A 62 -0.24 -1.28 -2.27
C HIS A 62 -1.43 -1.14 -3.21
N VAL A 63 -2.31 -0.17 -2.94
CA VAL A 63 -3.44 0.22 -3.79
C VAL A 63 -3.47 1.74 -3.95
N GLY A 64 -3.93 2.23 -5.08
CA GLY A 64 -4.15 3.67 -5.25
C GLY A 64 -5.25 4.17 -4.30
N PHE A 65 -5.15 5.41 -3.83
CA PHE A 65 -6.17 5.99 -2.95
C PHE A 65 -7.58 5.93 -3.55
N GLU A 66 -7.69 6.16 -4.85
CA GLU A 66 -8.97 6.13 -5.57
C GLU A 66 -9.62 4.74 -5.56
N ALA A 67 -8.82 3.67 -5.44
CA ALA A 67 -9.34 2.31 -5.37
C ALA A 67 -10.14 2.04 -4.09
N LEU A 68 -9.92 2.83 -3.02
CA LEU A 68 -10.68 2.72 -1.77
C LEU A 68 -12.18 3.01 -1.96
N GLN A 69 -12.57 3.73 -3.01
CA GLN A 69 -13.98 3.97 -3.33
C GLN A 69 -14.75 2.67 -3.61
N ASP A 70 -14.06 1.60 -3.99
CA ASP A 70 -14.64 0.26 -4.12
C ASP A 70 -14.03 -0.69 -3.08
N ALA A 71 -14.12 -0.31 -1.80
CA ALA A 71 -13.57 -1.06 -0.68
C ALA A 71 -14.08 -2.52 -0.64
N LYS A 72 -15.34 -2.74 -1.02
CA LYS A 72 -15.91 -4.09 -1.08
C LYS A 72 -15.15 -5.00 -2.03
N ASN A 73 -14.86 -4.55 -3.24
CA ASN A 73 -14.08 -5.30 -4.21
C ASN A 73 -12.65 -5.54 -3.71
N LEU A 74 -12.02 -4.51 -3.11
CA LEU A 74 -10.67 -4.68 -2.51
C LEU A 74 -10.68 -5.75 -1.41
N VAL A 75 -11.68 -5.74 -0.53
CA VAL A 75 -11.83 -6.75 0.53
C VAL A 75 -11.97 -8.17 -0.06
N GLU A 76 -12.86 -8.35 -1.04
CA GLU A 76 -13.06 -9.65 -1.69
C GLU A 76 -11.76 -10.16 -2.32
N ARG A 77 -11.02 -9.30 -3.01
CA ARG A 77 -9.75 -9.61 -3.67
C ARG A 77 -8.64 -9.92 -2.66
N ALA A 78 -8.53 -9.11 -1.60
CA ALA A 78 -7.58 -9.32 -0.53
C ALA A 78 -7.79 -10.67 0.18
N LYS A 79 -9.04 -11.01 0.48
CA LYS A 79 -9.40 -12.30 1.10
C LYS A 79 -9.04 -13.50 0.21
N LYS A 80 -9.22 -13.40 -1.11
CA LYS A 80 -8.83 -14.48 -2.06
C LYS A 80 -7.32 -14.77 -2.03
N LEU A 81 -6.50 -13.77 -1.74
CA LEU A 81 -5.04 -13.88 -1.67
C LEU A 81 -4.49 -13.98 -0.23
N ASN A 82 -5.37 -14.04 0.77
CA ASN A 82 -5.01 -14.02 2.21
C ASN A 82 -4.25 -12.75 2.65
N ILE A 83 -4.40 -11.65 1.95
CA ILE A 83 -3.82 -10.35 2.31
C ILE A 83 -4.48 -9.83 3.58
N LYS A 84 -3.69 -9.19 4.46
CA LYS A 84 -4.13 -8.62 5.73
C LYS A 84 -4.03 -7.11 5.77
N HIS A 85 -3.12 -6.53 5.00
CA HIS A 85 -2.79 -5.12 5.06
C HIS A 85 -3.00 -4.48 3.68
N ILE A 86 -3.90 -3.50 3.63
CA ILE A 86 -4.15 -2.64 2.48
C ILE A 86 -3.40 -1.34 2.74
N ILE A 87 -2.47 -0.99 1.86
CA ILE A 87 -1.55 0.14 2.05
C ILE A 87 -1.73 1.13 0.91
N VAL A 88 -1.91 2.40 1.26
CA VAL A 88 -1.96 3.51 0.30
C VAL A 88 -0.59 4.17 0.26
N PRO A 89 0.13 4.17 -0.87
CA PRO A 89 1.51 4.65 -0.94
C PRO A 89 1.63 6.15 -1.22
N ALA A 90 0.55 6.84 -1.58
CA ALA A 90 0.59 8.26 -1.88
C ALA A 90 -0.80 8.90 -1.81
N PRO A 91 -0.91 10.20 -1.56
CA PRO A 91 -2.13 10.95 -1.78
C PRO A 91 -2.61 10.88 -3.24
N PRO A 92 -3.91 11.12 -3.50
CA PRO A 92 -4.44 11.10 -4.85
C PRO A 92 -3.76 12.15 -5.74
N ALA A 93 -3.62 11.83 -7.04
CA ALA A 93 -3.10 12.78 -8.00
C ALA A 93 -4.00 14.03 -8.09
N ARG A 94 -3.43 15.19 -7.90
CA ARG A 94 -4.18 16.47 -7.95
C ARG A 94 -4.46 16.85 -9.40
N LYS A 95 -5.74 17.07 -9.71
CA LYS A 95 -6.18 17.46 -11.07
C LYS A 95 -6.09 18.96 -11.33
N ASP A 96 -5.98 19.74 -10.25
CA ASP A 96 -6.06 21.20 -10.25
C ASP A 96 -4.72 21.92 -10.39
N ARG A 97 -3.61 21.17 -10.43
CA ARG A 97 -2.25 21.74 -10.56
C ARG A 97 -1.50 21.18 -11.76
N GLU A 98 -0.77 22.07 -12.45
CA GLU A 98 0.06 21.74 -13.62
C GLU A 98 1.24 20.83 -13.25
N PHE A 99 1.76 20.95 -12.00
CA PHE A 99 2.69 20.04 -11.36
C PHE A 99 2.02 19.32 -10.21
N LYS A 100 1.78 18.04 -10.40
CA LYS A 100 1.05 17.12 -9.51
C LYS A 100 1.97 16.51 -8.45
N ASN A 101 2.79 17.31 -7.79
CA ASN A 101 3.67 16.80 -6.75
C ASN A 101 2.96 16.82 -5.41
N THR A 102 2.91 15.68 -4.76
CA THR A 102 2.52 15.53 -3.35
C THR A 102 3.40 16.37 -2.42
N PHE A 103 4.60 16.75 -2.88
CA PHE A 103 5.53 17.62 -2.14
C PHE A 103 5.02 19.04 -1.88
N ASP A 104 4.01 19.50 -2.64
CA ASP A 104 3.50 20.88 -2.55
C ASP A 104 2.22 20.99 -1.69
N MET A 105 1.84 19.92 -0.98
CA MET A 105 0.70 19.95 -0.08
C MET A 105 1.02 20.78 1.17
N ASN A 106 0.11 21.67 1.54
CA ASN A 106 0.18 22.41 2.78
C ASN A 106 -0.40 21.59 3.96
N GLU A 107 -0.31 22.14 5.19
CA GLU A 107 -0.77 21.45 6.40
C GLU A 107 -2.24 21.06 6.34
N GLU A 108 -3.13 21.96 5.90
CA GLU A 108 -4.56 21.69 5.80
C GLU A 108 -4.88 20.57 4.78
N GLU A 109 -4.13 20.53 3.69
CA GLU A 109 -4.25 19.48 2.67
C GLU A 109 -3.83 18.10 3.20
N TRP A 110 -2.76 18.04 4.02
CA TRP A 110 -2.34 16.80 4.68
C TRP A 110 -3.35 16.33 5.72
N ILE A 111 -3.90 17.25 6.52
CA ILE A 111 -4.97 16.96 7.49
C ILE A 111 -6.21 16.43 6.76
N THR A 112 -6.60 17.07 5.65
CA THR A 112 -7.75 16.65 4.86
C THR A 112 -7.54 15.26 4.27
N PHE A 113 -6.38 15.01 3.69
CA PHE A 113 -6.04 13.68 3.18
C PHE A 113 -6.07 12.62 4.29
N GLY A 114 -5.51 12.93 5.47
CA GLY A 114 -5.57 12.03 6.63
C GLY A 114 -7.00 11.71 7.07
N LYS A 115 -7.90 12.69 7.06
CA LYS A 115 -9.34 12.47 7.35
C LYS A 115 -10.00 11.60 6.29
N ASP A 116 -9.75 11.89 5.01
CA ASP A 116 -10.31 11.14 3.91
C ASP A 116 -9.86 9.68 3.95
N LEU A 117 -8.56 9.43 4.13
CA LEU A 117 -8.02 8.09 4.28
C LEU A 117 -8.61 7.38 5.50
N SER A 118 -8.71 8.07 6.63
CA SER A 118 -9.27 7.56 7.88
C SER A 118 -10.73 7.16 7.78
N SER A 119 -11.49 7.79 6.88
CA SER A 119 -12.92 7.47 6.68
C SER A 119 -13.16 6.05 6.16
N TYR A 120 -12.15 5.43 5.57
CA TYR A 120 -12.21 4.05 5.07
C TYR A 120 -11.78 3.00 6.10
N VAL A 121 -11.14 3.38 7.22
CA VAL A 121 -10.53 2.43 8.17
C VAL A 121 -11.53 1.39 8.66
N SER A 122 -12.73 1.81 9.09
CA SER A 122 -13.74 0.88 9.63
C SER A 122 -14.19 -0.16 8.61
N GLN A 123 -14.28 0.21 7.32
CA GLN A 123 -14.71 -0.71 6.27
C GLN A 123 -13.74 -1.90 6.10
N PHE A 124 -12.46 -1.70 6.36
CA PHE A 124 -11.46 -2.77 6.33
C PHE A 124 -11.37 -3.52 7.65
N GLU A 125 -11.44 -2.81 8.80
CA GLU A 125 -11.41 -3.44 10.12
C GLU A 125 -12.58 -4.42 10.35
N ASP A 126 -13.79 -4.06 9.95
CA ASP A 126 -14.98 -4.90 10.05
C ASP A 126 -14.83 -6.23 9.28
N GLU A 127 -13.92 -6.25 8.31
CA GLU A 127 -13.60 -7.41 7.47
C GLU A 127 -12.31 -8.13 7.89
N GLY A 128 -11.70 -7.72 9.01
CA GLY A 128 -10.47 -8.28 9.56
C GLY A 128 -9.20 -7.90 8.80
N LEU A 129 -9.23 -6.78 8.06
CA LEU A 129 -8.11 -6.19 7.36
C LEU A 129 -7.66 -4.91 8.07
N THR A 130 -6.45 -4.43 7.77
CA THR A 130 -6.00 -3.11 8.21
C THR A 130 -5.81 -2.20 7.02
N LEU A 131 -6.10 -0.92 7.21
CA LEU A 131 -5.72 0.13 6.26
C LEU A 131 -4.51 0.88 6.80
N GLY A 132 -3.54 1.13 5.94
CA GLY A 132 -2.32 1.84 6.27
C GLY A 132 -1.86 2.79 5.20
N TYR A 133 -0.84 3.57 5.55
CA TYR A 133 -0.14 4.48 4.64
C TYR A 133 1.35 4.15 4.60
N HIS A 134 1.93 4.13 3.41
CA HIS A 134 3.36 3.99 3.18
C HIS A 134 3.97 5.36 2.90
N ASN A 135 4.99 5.73 3.68
CA ASN A 135 5.65 7.01 3.54
C ASN A 135 6.75 7.00 2.48
N HIS A 136 7.10 8.20 2.05
CA HIS A 136 8.33 8.52 1.35
C HIS A 136 9.11 9.57 2.14
N SER A 137 10.18 10.12 1.56
CA SER A 137 11.01 11.12 2.26
C SER A 137 10.30 12.46 2.53
N TYR A 138 9.32 12.81 1.70
CA TYR A 138 8.66 14.12 1.77
C TYR A 138 7.70 14.27 2.96
N GLU A 139 7.15 13.18 3.49
CA GLU A 139 6.30 13.24 4.69
C GLU A 139 7.10 13.56 5.97
N PHE A 140 8.41 13.48 5.90
CA PHE A 140 9.34 13.86 6.98
C PHE A 140 10.00 15.22 6.76
N SER A 141 9.62 15.95 5.71
CA SER A 141 10.09 17.34 5.49
C SER A 141 9.16 18.32 6.21
N ALA A 142 9.70 19.09 7.16
CA ALA A 142 8.90 20.00 7.95
C ALA A 142 8.15 21.03 7.09
N LEU A 143 6.86 21.18 7.37
CA LEU A 143 6.01 22.22 6.81
C LEU A 143 6.39 23.61 7.38
N PRO A 144 5.94 24.72 6.79
CA PRO A 144 6.19 26.05 7.33
C PRO A 144 5.76 26.25 8.78
N SER A 145 4.80 25.47 9.27
CA SER A 145 4.35 25.44 10.67
C SER A 145 5.33 24.72 11.61
N GLY A 146 6.29 23.98 11.08
CA GLY A 146 7.20 23.12 11.83
C GLY A 146 6.70 21.70 12.05
N LYS A 147 5.43 21.39 11.73
CA LYS A 147 4.89 20.03 11.78
C LYS A 147 5.38 19.19 10.60
N LEU A 148 5.37 17.87 10.77
CA LEU A 148 5.61 16.95 9.68
C LEU A 148 4.28 16.55 8.99
N PRO A 149 4.26 16.42 7.66
CA PRO A 149 3.13 15.89 6.92
C PRO A 149 2.56 14.60 7.51
N ILE A 150 3.45 13.69 7.89
CA ILE A 150 3.08 12.39 8.47
C ILE A 150 2.30 12.57 9.79
N GLU A 151 2.70 13.51 10.66
CA GLU A 151 1.99 13.83 11.90
C GLU A 151 0.60 14.38 11.60
N CYS A 152 0.50 15.34 10.68
CA CYS A 152 -0.77 15.93 10.28
C CYS A 152 -1.80 14.89 9.82
N MET A 153 -1.33 13.87 9.10
CA MET A 153 -2.17 12.80 8.60
C MET A 153 -2.55 11.80 9.71
N MET A 154 -1.58 11.40 10.53
CA MET A 154 -1.77 10.34 11.54
C MET A 154 -2.58 10.77 12.74
N ASP A 155 -2.54 12.04 13.11
CA ASP A 155 -3.36 12.60 14.17
C ASP A 155 -4.87 12.48 13.92
N GLN A 156 -5.27 12.07 12.70
CA GLN A 156 -6.68 11.97 12.33
C GLN A 156 -7.33 10.66 12.77
N ASN A 157 -6.56 9.56 12.94
CA ASN A 157 -7.11 8.29 13.38
C ASN A 157 -6.04 7.35 13.92
N GLU A 158 -6.13 6.97 15.18
CA GLU A 158 -5.19 6.04 15.86
C GLU A 158 -5.17 4.61 15.27
N LYS A 159 -6.19 4.24 14.53
CA LYS A 159 -6.31 2.91 13.91
C LYS A 159 -5.66 2.85 12.53
N LEU A 160 -5.42 4.00 11.89
CA LEU A 160 -4.65 4.05 10.65
C LEU A 160 -3.22 3.55 10.93
N LYS A 161 -2.74 2.61 10.12
CA LYS A 161 -1.42 1.99 10.32
C LYS A 161 -0.37 2.63 9.43
N PHE A 162 0.89 2.40 9.78
CA PHE A 162 2.03 2.80 8.95
C PHE A 162 2.82 1.61 8.46
N GLU A 163 3.20 1.70 7.22
CA GLU A 163 4.31 0.98 6.65
C GLU A 163 5.47 1.96 6.50
N ILE A 164 6.45 1.86 7.40
CA ILE A 164 7.59 2.79 7.45
C ILE A 164 8.66 2.37 6.45
N ASP A 165 8.95 3.25 5.48
CA ASP A 165 10.13 3.20 4.62
C ASP A 165 11.25 4.05 5.22
N LEU A 166 12.47 3.47 5.38
CA LEU A 166 13.63 4.06 6.07
C LEU A 166 14.67 4.61 5.09
#